data_b490ab9721ab3e813b4cef96e45977f8
#
_entry.id   b490ab9721ab3e813b4cef96e45977f8
#
_cell.length_a   1.000
_cell.length_b   1.000
_cell.length_c   1.000
_cell.angle_alpha   90.00
_cell.angle_beta   90.00
_cell.angle_gamma   90.00
#
_symmetry.space_group_name_H-M   'P 1'
#
loop_
_entity.id
_entity.type
_entity.pdbx_description
1 polymer ?
#
loop_
_entity_poly.entity_id
_entity_poly.type
_entity_poly.pdbx_seq_one_letter_code
_entity_poly.pdbx_strand_id
1 'polypeptide(L)'
;MARRKSGHGGDTNIDRLSTLPDSVLCHIQSFLPTITSVATMSLVSPRWRHLWKYLQVFHFDDSDFGDWKNKFPLFVNAVLALRKSRDIRKFHLNLYNYGCLGYDHCIDMWLHAAVGPHLQELSLTTSEDPCVTLPPSLLMNCACCEFIVKITPIKELDV
;
A
#
# COMPACT_ATOMS: atom_id res chain seq x y z
N MET A 1 34.11 42.21 37.29
CA MET A 1 34.17 40.93 36.55
C MET A 1 32.73 40.52 36.27
N ALA A 2 32.24 40.76 35.05
CA ALA A 2 30.89 40.42 34.63
C ALA A 2 30.91 39.13 33.85
N ARG A 3 30.21 38.10 34.32
CA ARG A 3 30.11 36.76 33.73
C ARG A 3 28.98 36.77 32.68
N ARG A 4 29.33 36.75 31.38
CA ARG A 4 28.41 36.59 30.28
C ARG A 4 27.80 35.16 30.33
N LYS A 5 26.48 35.07 30.52
CA LYS A 5 25.70 33.86 30.24
C LYS A 5 25.50 33.77 28.71
N SER A 6 26.13 32.78 28.11
CA SER A 6 25.83 32.38 26.75
C SER A 6 24.49 31.64 26.77
N GLY A 7 23.46 32.25 26.22
CA GLY A 7 22.17 31.62 25.97
C GLY A 7 22.37 30.57 24.84
N HIS A 8 22.28 29.29 25.18
CA HIS A 8 22.09 28.22 24.22
C HIS A 8 20.65 28.33 23.71
N GLY A 9 20.46 28.93 22.55
CA GLY A 9 19.23 28.81 21.78
C GLY A 9 19.07 27.37 21.34
N GLY A 10 18.30 26.61 22.10
CA GLY A 10 17.87 25.28 21.63
C GLY A 10 16.96 25.50 20.43
N ASP A 11 17.47 25.21 19.22
CA ASP A 11 16.64 24.94 18.06
C ASP A 11 15.74 23.76 18.42
N THR A 12 14.55 24.03 18.91
CA THR A 12 13.49 23.03 18.99
C THR A 12 13.11 22.74 17.56
N ASN A 13 13.66 21.65 17.04
CA ASN A 13 13.27 21.09 15.76
C ASN A 13 11.81 20.63 15.90
N ILE A 14 10.90 21.61 15.70
CA ILE A 14 9.46 21.37 15.78
C ILE A 14 9.14 20.41 14.64
N ASP A 15 8.74 19.18 14.97
CA ASP A 15 8.23 18.21 14.01
C ASP A 15 6.94 18.76 13.37
N ARG A 16 7.14 19.53 12.31
CA ARG A 16 6.06 20.21 11.59
C ARG A 16 5.10 19.23 10.92
N LEU A 17 5.56 18.02 10.58
CA LEU A 17 4.72 16.99 9.99
C LEU A 17 3.73 16.45 11.01
N SER A 18 4.15 16.23 12.25
CA SER A 18 3.26 15.76 13.31
C SER A 18 2.18 16.76 13.72
N THR A 19 2.24 18.01 13.27
CA THR A 19 1.19 19.02 13.52
C THR A 19 0.06 18.97 12.48
N LEU A 20 0.26 18.27 11.34
CA LEU A 20 -0.75 18.19 10.30
C LEU A 20 -1.97 17.36 10.73
N PRO A 21 -3.18 17.65 10.20
CA PRO A 21 -4.36 16.84 10.42
C PRO A 21 -4.17 15.41 9.90
N ASP A 22 -4.83 14.43 10.53
CA ASP A 22 -4.74 13.01 10.12
C ASP A 22 -5.14 12.77 8.66
N SER A 23 -6.12 13.52 8.15
CA SER A 23 -6.52 13.45 6.75
C SER A 23 -5.40 13.81 5.78
N VAL A 24 -4.58 14.81 6.12
CA VAL A 24 -3.43 15.22 5.32
C VAL A 24 -2.32 14.17 5.42
N LEU A 25 -2.07 13.63 6.62
CA LEU A 25 -1.09 12.56 6.82
C LEU A 25 -1.48 11.28 6.08
N CYS A 26 -2.75 10.89 6.11
CA CYS A 26 -3.27 9.77 5.30
C CYS A 26 -3.11 10.04 3.79
N HIS A 27 -3.35 11.27 3.36
CA HIS A 27 -3.16 11.63 1.96
C HIS A 27 -1.69 11.52 1.55
N ILE A 28 -0.75 11.99 2.37
CA ILE A 28 0.69 11.80 2.13
C ILE A 28 1.04 10.31 2.05
N GLN A 29 0.56 9.51 2.98
CA GLN A 29 0.82 8.07 3.00
C GLN A 29 0.24 7.35 1.78
N SER A 30 -0.83 7.84 1.18
CA SER A 30 -1.46 7.23 0.01
C SER A 30 -0.59 7.30 -1.26
N PHE A 31 0.47 8.10 -1.28
CA PHE A 31 1.46 8.15 -2.35
C PHE A 31 2.65 7.19 -2.14
N LEU A 32 2.73 6.56 -0.98
CA LEU A 32 3.84 5.67 -0.64
C LEU A 32 3.46 4.21 -0.88
N PRO A 33 4.44 3.33 -1.16
CA PRO A 33 4.22 1.90 -1.10
C PRO A 33 3.61 1.51 0.25
N THR A 34 2.71 0.53 0.24
CA THR A 34 2.01 0.12 1.48
C THR A 34 2.98 -0.37 2.55
N ILE A 35 4.05 -1.07 2.15
CA ILE A 35 5.09 -1.51 3.08
C ILE A 35 5.77 -0.32 3.78
N THR A 36 6.06 0.76 3.05
CA THR A 36 6.63 1.98 3.62
C THR A 36 5.68 2.62 4.62
N SER A 37 4.40 2.70 4.28
CA SER A 37 3.37 3.28 5.17
C SER A 37 3.18 2.45 6.45
N VAL A 38 3.24 1.12 6.36
CA VAL A 38 3.05 0.21 7.50
C VAL A 38 4.31 0.10 8.36
N ALA A 39 5.47 -0.14 7.75
CA ALA A 39 6.70 -0.42 8.48
C ALA A 39 7.46 0.88 8.82
N THR A 40 7.82 1.68 7.80
CA THR A 40 8.72 2.82 7.98
C THR A 40 8.04 3.98 8.69
N MET A 41 6.81 4.33 8.29
CA MET A 41 6.10 5.43 8.91
C MET A 41 5.74 5.14 10.38
N SER A 42 5.61 3.87 10.75
CA SER A 42 5.42 3.45 12.14
C SER A 42 6.57 3.84 13.06
N LEU A 43 7.78 4.04 12.51
CA LEU A 43 8.99 4.43 13.24
C LEU A 43 9.11 5.95 13.37
N VAL A 44 8.45 6.72 12.51
CA VAL A 44 8.54 8.20 12.53
C VAL A 44 7.91 8.77 13.80
N SER A 45 6.69 8.36 14.11
CA SER A 45 6.06 8.74 15.38
C SER A 45 4.94 7.77 15.77
N PRO A 46 4.55 7.73 17.07
CA PRO A 46 3.42 6.91 17.54
C PRO A 46 2.11 7.23 16.82
N ARG A 47 1.90 8.47 16.40
CA ARG A 47 0.71 8.92 15.67
C ARG A 47 0.61 8.26 14.29
N TRP A 48 1.71 8.21 13.53
CA TRP A 48 1.75 7.63 12.19
C TRP A 48 1.53 6.12 12.19
N ARG A 49 1.88 5.45 13.29
CA ARG A 49 1.79 3.99 13.45
C ARG A 49 0.42 3.40 13.13
N HIS A 50 -0.63 4.17 13.31
CA HIS A 50 -2.00 3.69 13.15
C HIS A 50 -2.72 4.26 11.94
N LEU A 51 -2.17 5.30 11.29
CA LEU A 51 -2.83 6.01 10.20
C LEU A 51 -2.98 5.14 8.94
N TRP A 52 -2.03 4.25 8.67
CA TRP A 52 -2.11 3.35 7.53
C TRP A 52 -3.40 2.50 7.51
N LYS A 53 -3.99 2.23 8.67
CA LYS A 53 -5.25 1.47 8.79
C LYS A 53 -6.45 2.18 8.17
N TYR A 54 -6.35 3.47 7.96
CA TYR A 54 -7.40 4.31 7.38
C TYR A 54 -7.15 4.65 5.92
N LEU A 55 -6.07 4.14 5.32
CA LEU A 55 -5.79 4.32 3.90
C LEU A 55 -6.87 3.68 3.05
N GLN A 56 -7.15 4.31 1.92
CA GLN A 56 -8.06 3.82 0.89
C GLN A 56 -7.31 3.50 -0.41
N VAL A 57 -6.00 3.70 -0.42
CA VAL A 57 -5.10 3.44 -1.54
C VAL A 57 -4.03 2.49 -1.07
N PHE A 58 -3.89 1.36 -1.76
CA PHE A 58 -2.91 0.32 -1.44
C PHE A 58 -2.06 0.00 -2.66
N HIS A 59 -0.75 -0.02 -2.46
CA HIS A 59 0.26 -0.40 -3.44
C HIS A 59 1.09 -1.55 -2.87
N PHE A 60 0.84 -2.74 -3.36
CA PHE A 60 1.57 -3.94 -2.99
C PHE A 60 2.51 -4.33 -4.13
N ASP A 61 3.78 -4.54 -3.81
CA ASP A 61 4.80 -4.95 -4.76
C ASP A 61 5.65 -6.05 -4.12
N ASP A 62 5.73 -7.22 -4.74
CA ASP A 62 6.47 -8.34 -4.19
C ASP A 62 7.99 -8.16 -4.30
N SER A 63 8.44 -7.25 -5.19
CA SER A 63 9.85 -6.88 -5.32
C SER A 63 10.39 -6.13 -4.09
N ASP A 64 9.52 -5.45 -3.34
CA ASP A 64 9.87 -4.75 -2.10
C ASP A 64 10.41 -5.70 -1.01
N PHE A 65 10.17 -7.01 -1.17
CA PHE A 65 10.53 -8.04 -0.18
C PHE A 65 11.88 -8.70 -0.44
N GLY A 66 12.51 -8.50 -1.61
CA GLY A 66 13.81 -9.08 -1.93
C GLY A 66 13.88 -10.59 -1.61
N ASP A 67 14.81 -11.00 -0.74
CA ASP A 67 14.97 -12.40 -0.32
C ASP A 67 13.83 -12.92 0.58
N TRP A 68 12.96 -12.04 1.08
CA TRP A 68 11.83 -12.36 1.97
C TRP A 68 10.51 -12.52 1.21
N LYS A 69 10.55 -12.87 -0.06
CA LYS A 69 9.38 -12.97 -0.95
C LYS A 69 8.24 -13.83 -0.36
N ASN A 70 8.57 -14.90 0.36
CA ASN A 70 7.62 -15.77 1.04
C ASN A 70 6.83 -15.06 2.18
N LYS A 71 7.24 -13.87 2.60
CA LYS A 71 6.53 -13.05 3.59
C LYS A 71 5.51 -12.12 2.95
N PHE A 72 5.60 -11.88 1.65
CA PHE A 72 4.69 -10.99 0.94
C PHE A 72 3.21 -11.36 1.13
N PRO A 73 2.76 -12.63 0.94
CA PRO A 73 1.37 -12.98 1.16
C PRO A 73 0.90 -12.75 2.59
N LEU A 74 1.76 -13.04 3.57
CA LEU A 74 1.44 -12.80 4.99
C LEU A 74 1.27 -11.30 5.26
N PHE A 75 2.11 -10.46 4.65
CA PHE A 75 2.01 -9.01 4.78
C PHE A 75 0.71 -8.48 4.18
N VAL A 76 0.37 -8.86 2.93
CA VAL A 76 -0.87 -8.43 2.28
C VAL A 76 -2.08 -8.86 3.09
N ASN A 77 -2.13 -10.13 3.54
CA ASN A 77 -3.19 -10.65 4.37
C ASN A 77 -3.35 -9.86 5.68
N ALA A 78 -2.23 -9.57 6.36
CA ALA A 78 -2.25 -8.81 7.60
C ALA A 78 -2.76 -7.39 7.40
N VAL A 79 -2.32 -6.71 6.33
CA VAL A 79 -2.78 -5.35 6.01
C VAL A 79 -4.28 -5.34 5.73
N LEU A 80 -4.77 -6.24 4.87
CA LEU A 80 -6.18 -6.32 4.53
C LEU A 80 -7.07 -6.69 5.72
N ALA A 81 -6.58 -7.56 6.63
CA ALA A 81 -7.30 -7.93 7.83
C ALA A 81 -7.33 -6.83 8.91
N LEU A 82 -6.25 -6.05 9.03
CA LEU A 82 -6.11 -5.05 10.09
C LEU A 82 -6.55 -3.64 9.68
N ARG A 83 -6.86 -3.41 8.41
CA ARG A 83 -7.38 -2.13 7.93
C ARG A 83 -8.69 -1.79 8.63
N LYS A 84 -8.92 -0.50 8.83
CA LYS A 84 -10.15 0.05 9.41
C LYS A 84 -10.99 0.82 8.39
N SER A 85 -10.39 1.20 7.25
CA SER A 85 -11.14 1.77 6.14
C SER A 85 -12.11 0.73 5.60
N ARG A 86 -13.39 1.09 5.46
CA ARG A 86 -14.41 0.22 4.86
C ARG A 86 -14.17 0.05 3.37
N ASP A 87 -13.76 1.13 2.71
CA ASP A 87 -13.67 1.22 1.27
C ASP A 87 -12.23 1.32 0.81
N ILE A 88 -11.91 0.57 -0.23
CA ILE A 88 -10.67 0.73 -1.00
C ILE A 88 -11.05 1.51 -2.26
N ARG A 89 -10.30 2.57 -2.54
CA ARG A 89 -10.46 3.38 -3.76
C ARG A 89 -9.50 2.93 -4.86
N LYS A 90 -8.27 2.62 -4.46
CA LYS A 90 -7.24 2.16 -5.40
C LYS A 90 -6.51 0.96 -4.82
N PHE A 91 -6.36 -0.05 -5.65
CA PHE A 91 -5.66 -1.27 -5.30
C PHE A 91 -4.70 -1.65 -6.41
N HIS A 92 -3.41 -1.55 -6.13
CA HIS A 92 -2.34 -1.88 -7.06
C HIS A 92 -1.59 -3.10 -6.52
N LEU A 93 -1.46 -4.12 -7.35
CA LEU A 93 -0.80 -5.37 -7.03
C LEU A 93 0.21 -5.71 -8.12
N ASN A 94 1.49 -5.64 -7.79
CA ASN A 94 2.60 -5.98 -8.68
C ASN A 94 3.24 -7.29 -8.22
N LEU A 95 3.24 -8.28 -9.09
CA LEU A 95 3.68 -9.65 -8.85
C LEU A 95 4.79 -10.04 -9.83
N TYR A 96 5.99 -9.58 -9.58
CA TYR A 96 7.17 -9.88 -10.42
C TYR A 96 7.71 -11.30 -10.21
N ASN A 97 7.39 -11.93 -9.09
CA ASN A 97 7.86 -13.25 -8.72
C ASN A 97 6.74 -14.29 -8.69
N TYR A 98 5.64 -14.03 -9.40
CA TYR A 98 4.40 -14.81 -9.37
C TYR A 98 4.61 -16.31 -9.65
N GLY A 99 5.29 -16.65 -10.76
CA GLY A 99 5.51 -18.04 -11.18
C GLY A 99 6.32 -18.90 -10.21
N CYS A 100 7.10 -18.25 -9.32
CA CYS A 100 7.98 -18.94 -8.36
C CYS A 100 7.28 -19.33 -7.05
N LEU A 101 6.15 -18.71 -6.70
CA LEU A 101 5.62 -18.73 -5.33
C LEU A 101 4.17 -19.19 -5.18
N GLY A 102 3.44 -19.41 -6.30
CA GLY A 102 2.09 -19.99 -6.28
C GLY A 102 1.07 -19.18 -5.47
N TYR A 103 0.94 -17.87 -5.77
CA TYR A 103 0.01 -16.97 -5.07
C TYR A 103 -1.45 -17.10 -5.52
N ASP A 104 -1.80 -18.05 -6.41
CA ASP A 104 -3.11 -18.14 -7.05
C ASP A 104 -4.28 -18.00 -6.09
N HIS A 105 -4.28 -18.79 -5.03
CA HIS A 105 -5.35 -18.73 -4.02
C HIS A 105 -5.39 -17.43 -3.22
N CYS A 106 -4.24 -16.76 -3.08
CA CYS A 106 -4.17 -15.51 -2.36
C CYS A 106 -4.70 -14.36 -3.20
N ILE A 107 -4.43 -14.36 -4.51
CA ILE A 107 -4.83 -13.27 -5.40
C ILE A 107 -6.35 -13.12 -5.43
N ASP A 108 -7.08 -14.22 -5.57
CA ASP A 108 -8.55 -14.20 -5.54
C ASP A 108 -9.08 -13.59 -4.24
N MET A 109 -8.51 -13.97 -3.10
CA MET A 109 -8.86 -13.40 -1.80
C MET A 109 -8.60 -11.89 -1.74
N TRP A 110 -7.44 -11.45 -2.23
CA TRP A 110 -7.05 -10.04 -2.21
C TRP A 110 -7.92 -9.20 -3.12
N LEU A 111 -8.22 -9.70 -4.32
CA LEU A 111 -9.14 -9.04 -5.25
C LEU A 111 -10.54 -8.94 -4.67
N HIS A 112 -11.05 -10.02 -4.07
CA HIS A 112 -12.35 -9.98 -3.38
C HIS A 112 -12.37 -8.97 -2.23
N ALA A 113 -11.29 -8.88 -1.46
CA ALA A 113 -11.19 -7.90 -0.37
C ALA A 113 -11.08 -6.45 -0.86
N ALA A 114 -10.58 -6.25 -2.08
CA ALA A 114 -10.44 -4.93 -2.70
C ALA A 114 -11.73 -4.46 -3.39
N VAL A 115 -12.53 -5.40 -3.93
CA VAL A 115 -13.75 -5.08 -4.66
C VAL A 115 -14.82 -4.53 -3.72
N GLY A 116 -15.28 -3.32 -4.03
CA GLY A 116 -16.32 -2.65 -3.27
C GLY A 116 -16.92 -1.49 -4.07
N PRO A 117 -18.00 -0.88 -3.56
CA PRO A 117 -18.77 0.14 -4.30
C PRO A 117 -17.97 1.43 -4.57
N HIS A 118 -16.84 1.62 -3.87
CA HIS A 118 -16.01 2.82 -3.99
C HIS A 118 -14.68 2.57 -4.69
N LEU A 119 -14.45 1.35 -5.23
CA LEU A 119 -13.25 1.03 -5.97
C LEU A 119 -13.23 1.82 -7.30
N GLN A 120 -12.22 2.66 -7.47
CA GLN A 120 -12.03 3.51 -8.64
C GLN A 120 -10.94 2.97 -9.57
N GLU A 121 -9.93 2.31 -8.99
CA GLU A 121 -8.78 1.82 -9.75
C GLU A 121 -8.31 0.48 -9.21
N LEU A 122 -8.24 -0.51 -10.09
CA LEU A 122 -7.61 -1.80 -9.83
C LEU A 122 -6.50 -2.00 -10.85
N SER A 123 -5.28 -2.23 -10.38
CA SER A 123 -4.14 -2.54 -11.23
C SER A 123 -3.51 -3.85 -10.79
N LEU A 124 -3.38 -4.78 -11.73
CA LEU A 124 -2.65 -6.03 -11.53
C LEU A 124 -1.55 -6.10 -12.58
N THR A 125 -0.31 -6.23 -12.13
CA THR A 125 0.88 -6.39 -12.97
C THR A 125 1.56 -7.71 -12.64
N THR A 126 1.88 -8.51 -13.65
CA THR A 126 2.58 -9.79 -13.48
C THR A 126 3.72 -9.93 -14.47
N SER A 127 4.76 -10.69 -14.14
CA SER A 127 5.89 -10.98 -15.03
C SER A 127 5.59 -12.05 -16.06
N GLU A 128 4.60 -12.91 -15.83
CA GLU A 128 4.21 -14.01 -16.72
C GLU A 128 2.76 -13.85 -17.13
N ASP A 129 2.36 -14.57 -18.18
CA ASP A 129 0.96 -14.62 -18.63
C ASP A 129 0.09 -15.18 -17.48
N PRO A 130 -0.74 -14.35 -16.88
CA PRO A 130 -1.47 -14.78 -15.69
C PRO A 130 -2.59 -15.72 -16.11
N CYS A 131 -2.57 -16.95 -15.62
CA CYS A 131 -3.78 -17.76 -15.50
C CYS A 131 -4.70 -17.19 -14.39
N VAL A 132 -4.65 -15.88 -14.15
CA VAL A 132 -5.51 -15.22 -13.17
C VAL A 132 -6.88 -15.04 -13.80
N THR A 133 -7.79 -15.90 -13.43
CA THR A 133 -9.21 -15.69 -13.72
C THR A 133 -9.70 -14.59 -12.80
N LEU A 134 -10.00 -13.41 -13.38
CA LEU A 134 -10.62 -12.32 -12.61
C LEU A 134 -11.95 -12.84 -12.05
N PRO A 135 -12.21 -12.68 -10.75
CA PRO A 135 -13.44 -13.15 -10.15
C PRO A 135 -14.66 -12.49 -10.83
N PRO A 136 -15.71 -13.25 -11.16
CA PRO A 136 -16.92 -12.72 -11.81
C PRO A 136 -17.57 -11.58 -11.05
N SER A 137 -17.34 -11.50 -9.72
CA SER A 137 -17.81 -10.39 -8.88
C SER A 137 -17.24 -9.03 -9.27
N LEU A 138 -16.06 -8.98 -9.90
CA LEU A 138 -15.50 -7.75 -10.45
C LEU A 138 -16.38 -7.17 -11.56
N LEU A 139 -16.94 -8.03 -12.40
CA LEU A 139 -17.77 -7.62 -13.53
C LEU A 139 -19.20 -7.25 -13.11
N MET A 140 -19.68 -7.80 -11.99
CA MET A 140 -21.07 -7.61 -11.54
C MET A 140 -21.26 -6.39 -10.65
N ASN A 141 -20.22 -5.95 -9.91
CA ASN A 141 -20.35 -4.84 -8.94
C ASN A 141 -19.95 -3.48 -9.49
N CYS A 142 -19.54 -3.38 -10.75
CA CYS A 142 -19.02 -2.15 -11.36
C CYS A 142 -20.03 -1.39 -12.21
N ALA A 143 -21.33 -1.42 -11.88
CA ALA A 143 -22.36 -0.74 -12.67
C ALA A 143 -22.27 0.81 -12.65
N CYS A 144 -21.44 1.42 -11.81
CA CYS A 144 -21.44 2.88 -11.60
C CYS A 144 -20.05 3.54 -11.59
N CYS A 145 -18.95 2.82 -11.83
CA CYS A 145 -17.61 3.41 -11.76
C CYS A 145 -16.82 3.16 -13.03
N GLU A 146 -16.11 4.17 -13.52
CA GLU A 146 -15.05 3.98 -14.52
C GLU A 146 -13.94 3.11 -13.91
N PHE A 147 -14.03 1.82 -14.18
CA PHE A 147 -13.15 0.81 -13.62
C PHE A 147 -12.02 0.56 -14.61
N ILE A 148 -10.82 0.96 -14.28
CA ILE A 148 -9.63 0.72 -15.10
C ILE A 148 -8.92 -0.51 -14.56
N VAL A 149 -9.11 -1.67 -15.19
CA VAL A 149 -8.27 -2.85 -14.98
C VAL A 149 -7.09 -2.75 -15.93
N LYS A 150 -5.90 -2.55 -15.38
CA LYS A 150 -4.65 -2.66 -16.15
C LYS A 150 -4.01 -3.99 -15.83
N ILE A 151 -4.08 -4.94 -16.74
CA ILE A 151 -3.28 -6.16 -16.71
C ILE A 151 -2.13 -5.92 -17.68
N THR A 152 -0.93 -5.72 -17.16
CA THR A 152 0.25 -5.47 -17.97
C THR A 152 1.25 -6.59 -17.71
N PRO A 153 1.42 -7.55 -18.62
CA PRO A 153 2.53 -8.49 -18.52
C PRO A 153 3.84 -7.74 -18.69
N ILE A 154 4.80 -8.01 -17.83
CA ILE A 154 6.13 -7.45 -17.95
C ILE A 154 6.83 -8.21 -19.06
N LYS A 155 7.11 -7.53 -20.17
CA LYS A 155 8.04 -8.07 -21.16
C LYS A 155 9.40 -8.20 -20.49
N GLU A 156 10.02 -9.38 -20.61
CA GLU A 156 11.42 -9.57 -20.25
C GLU A 156 12.24 -8.40 -20.80
N LEU A 157 12.96 -7.73 -19.90
CA LEU A 157 14.05 -6.86 -20.31
C LEU A 157 15.11 -7.79 -20.92
N ASP A 158 15.21 -7.79 -22.24
CA ASP A 158 16.34 -8.39 -22.95
C ASP A 158 17.65 -7.89 -22.31
N VAL A 159 18.41 -8.83 -21.74
CA VAL A 159 19.74 -8.63 -21.21
C VAL A 159 20.73 -8.64 -22.37
#